data_29fcdbc7eac84e34fd87a7d7b9938c7e
#
_entry.id   29fcdbc7eac84e34fd87a7d7b9938c7e
#
_cell.length_a   1.000
_cell.length_b   1.000
_cell.length_c   1.000
_cell.angle_alpha   90.00
_cell.angle_beta   90.00
_cell.angle_gamma   90.00
#
_symmetry.space_group_name_H-M   'P 1'
#
loop_
_entity.id
_entity.type
_entity.pdbx_description
1 polymer ?
#
loop_
_entity_poly.entity_id
_entity_poly.type
_entity_poly.pdbx_seq_one_letter_code
_entity_poly.pdbx_strand_id
1 'polypeptide(L)'
;QRQMCIRDSSNSSLTHTVINGFTEILERLTNSQIIDAEKKGCLVLTYNSQKQVWIDNAINTLITPADNQDDGWKKIRRTKTRYELIRRMNVTSDNLVGKVDNDKNGRATVISQLQAVGNSMVSEGKLTSCTVTESSVYTADGDSAWFEISVIDKDSMEHIYLTYKFQFSTNA
;
A
#
# COMPACT_ATOMS: atom_id res chain seq x y z
N GLN A 1 -13.00 -12.57 11.57
CA GLN A 1 -11.60 -12.27 11.92
C GLN A 1 -10.71 -12.01 10.68
N ARG A 2 -10.85 -12.75 9.57
CA ARG A 2 -10.07 -12.48 8.32
C ARG A 2 -10.30 -11.08 7.75
N GLN A 3 -11.49 -10.52 7.84
CA GLN A 3 -11.79 -9.17 7.34
C GLN A 3 -11.17 -8.05 8.19
N MET A 4 -10.98 -8.25 9.50
CA MET A 4 -10.35 -7.23 10.37
C MET A 4 -8.85 -7.09 10.12
N CYS A 5 -8.10 -8.19 10.03
CA CYS A 5 -6.65 -8.13 9.70
C CYS A 5 -6.39 -7.49 8.33
N ILE A 6 -7.27 -7.73 7.36
CA ILE A 6 -7.19 -7.12 6.04
C ILE A 6 -7.51 -5.61 6.11
N ARG A 7 -8.35 -5.16 7.02
CA ARG A 7 -8.78 -3.76 7.14
C ARG A 7 -7.70 -2.86 7.73
N ASP A 8 -6.89 -3.36 8.66
CA ASP A 8 -5.83 -2.57 9.33
C ASP A 8 -4.52 -2.50 8.55
N SER A 9 -4.35 -3.31 7.51
CA SER A 9 -3.10 -3.40 6.73
C SER A 9 -2.79 -2.20 5.82
N SER A 10 -3.65 -1.17 5.76
CA SER A 10 -3.35 0.05 5.01
C SER A 10 -2.36 0.98 5.73
N ASN A 11 -2.23 0.88 7.04
CA ASN A 11 -1.30 1.69 7.84
C ASN A 11 0.02 0.97 8.16
N SER A 12 0.03 -0.36 8.14
CA SER A 12 1.20 -1.18 8.42
C SER A 12 1.26 -2.40 7.51
N SER A 13 2.47 -2.94 7.29
CA SER A 13 2.63 -4.21 6.61
C SER A 13 2.15 -5.35 7.51
N LEU A 14 1.65 -6.42 6.88
CA LEU A 14 1.38 -7.70 7.56
C LEU A 14 2.63 -8.56 7.70
N THR A 15 3.77 -8.15 7.14
CA THR A 15 5.06 -8.83 7.30
C THR A 15 5.41 -8.92 8.77
N HIS A 16 5.82 -10.12 9.21
CA HIS A 16 6.13 -10.46 10.60
C HIS A 16 4.95 -10.30 11.59
N THR A 17 3.73 -10.25 11.08
CA THR A 17 2.54 -10.26 11.95
C THR A 17 2.27 -11.67 12.45
N VAL A 18 2.20 -11.84 13.77
CA VAL A 18 1.85 -13.11 14.43
C VAL A 18 0.39 -13.44 14.15
N ILE A 19 0.14 -14.69 13.75
CA ILE A 19 -1.20 -15.18 13.47
C ILE A 19 -1.71 -15.95 14.70
N ASN A 20 -2.67 -15.37 15.39
CA ASN A 20 -3.31 -16.03 16.53
C ASN A 20 -4.14 -17.26 16.11
N GLY A 21 -4.04 -18.33 16.88
CA GLY A 21 -4.77 -19.57 16.64
C GLY A 21 -3.99 -20.63 15.84
N PHE A 22 -2.77 -20.30 15.39
CA PHE A 22 -1.84 -21.28 14.82
C PHE A 22 -0.78 -21.63 15.87
N THR A 23 -0.66 -22.89 16.19
CA THR A 23 0.31 -23.39 17.17
C THR A 23 1.50 -24.07 16.48
N GLU A 24 1.29 -24.58 15.27
CA GLU A 24 2.31 -25.35 14.57
C GLU A 24 2.23 -25.16 13.04
N ILE A 25 3.39 -25.28 12.39
CA ILE A 25 3.54 -25.36 10.93
C ILE A 25 3.96 -26.80 10.65
N LEU A 26 3.16 -27.52 9.86
CA LEU A 26 3.38 -28.94 9.55
C LEU A 26 4.69 -29.16 8.78
N GLU A 27 5.03 -28.24 7.89
CA GLU A 27 6.22 -28.36 7.03
C GLU A 27 7.09 -27.11 7.17
N ARG A 28 8.33 -27.30 7.57
CA ARG A 28 9.32 -26.21 7.69
C ARG A 28 10.09 -26.08 6.38
N LEU A 29 9.93 -24.95 5.72
CA LEU A 29 10.66 -24.63 4.51
C LEU A 29 12.07 -24.11 4.83
N THR A 30 13.02 -24.40 3.98
CA THR A 30 14.34 -23.79 3.98
C THR A 30 14.27 -22.37 3.39
N ASN A 31 15.27 -21.50 3.68
CA ASN A 31 15.29 -20.14 3.14
C ASN A 31 15.19 -20.10 1.61
N SER A 32 15.83 -21.02 0.91
CA SER A 32 15.73 -21.10 -0.56
C SER A 32 14.31 -21.44 -1.02
N GLN A 33 13.64 -22.37 -0.35
CA GLN A 33 12.24 -22.72 -0.64
C GLN A 33 11.27 -21.58 -0.33
N ILE A 34 11.51 -20.80 0.74
CA ILE A 34 10.73 -19.61 1.07
C ILE A 34 10.85 -18.59 -0.05
N ILE A 35 12.06 -18.24 -0.47
CA ILE A 35 12.33 -17.30 -1.55
C ILE A 35 11.67 -17.76 -2.86
N ASP A 36 11.75 -19.04 -3.19
CA ASP A 36 11.13 -19.58 -4.40
C ASP A 36 9.60 -19.58 -4.34
N ALA A 37 9.02 -19.83 -3.17
CA ALA A 37 7.58 -19.74 -2.96
C ALA A 37 7.09 -18.30 -3.09
N GLU A 38 7.80 -17.34 -2.51
CA GLU A 38 7.49 -15.91 -2.61
C GLU A 38 7.58 -15.39 -4.04
N LYS A 39 8.60 -15.80 -4.80
CA LYS A 39 8.69 -15.48 -6.24
C LYS A 39 7.49 -16.01 -7.04
N LYS A 40 6.87 -17.10 -6.59
CA LYS A 40 5.65 -17.65 -7.17
C LYS A 40 4.36 -17.03 -6.61
N GLY A 41 4.46 -15.96 -5.81
CA GLY A 41 3.32 -15.26 -5.23
C GLY A 41 2.64 -16.00 -4.09
N CYS A 42 3.35 -16.91 -3.41
CA CYS A 42 2.83 -17.60 -2.24
C CYS A 42 3.12 -16.78 -0.97
N LEU A 43 2.09 -16.58 -0.15
CA LEU A 43 2.26 -16.03 1.19
C LEU A 43 2.73 -17.15 2.11
N VAL A 44 3.94 -17.02 2.63
CA VAL A 44 4.60 -18.04 3.45
C VAL A 44 4.44 -17.73 4.93
N LEU A 45 4.22 -18.79 5.72
CA LEU A 45 4.20 -18.72 7.19
C LEU A 45 5.48 -19.36 7.73
N THR A 46 6.13 -18.65 8.65
CA THR A 46 7.36 -19.09 9.31
C THR A 46 7.25 -18.93 10.83
N TYR A 47 8.30 -19.30 11.57
CA TYR A 47 8.39 -19.06 13.01
C TYR A 47 9.25 -17.86 13.32
N ASN A 48 8.79 -17.02 14.25
CA ASN A 48 9.62 -15.98 14.84
C ASN A 48 10.59 -16.57 15.89
N SER A 49 11.46 -15.72 16.45
CA SER A 49 12.41 -16.11 17.51
C SER A 49 11.73 -16.62 18.79
N GLN A 50 10.46 -16.32 19.00
CA GLN A 50 9.63 -16.75 20.13
C GLN A 50 8.82 -18.01 19.83
N LYS A 51 9.09 -18.68 18.70
CA LYS A 51 8.35 -19.86 18.21
C LYS A 51 6.86 -19.64 17.93
N GLN A 52 6.47 -18.41 17.64
CA GLN A 52 5.11 -18.08 17.21
C GLN A 52 5.05 -18.10 15.67
N VAL A 53 3.91 -18.53 15.14
CA VAL A 53 3.67 -18.52 13.69
C VAL A 53 3.37 -17.10 13.23
N TRP A 54 4.11 -16.63 12.23
CA TRP A 54 3.92 -15.33 11.63
C TRP A 54 3.94 -15.38 10.09
N ILE A 55 3.53 -14.29 9.46
CA ILE A 55 3.66 -14.09 8.02
C ILE A 55 5.10 -13.67 7.73
N ASP A 56 5.81 -14.41 6.86
CA ASP A 56 7.19 -14.09 6.50
C ASP A 56 7.25 -12.79 5.71
N ASN A 57 6.54 -12.74 4.58
CA ASN A 57 6.45 -11.55 3.73
C ASN A 57 5.00 -11.34 3.27
N ALA A 58 4.50 -10.09 3.41
CA ALA A 58 3.11 -9.72 3.10
C ALA A 58 2.93 -9.39 1.62
N ILE A 59 3.04 -10.40 0.77
CA ILE A 59 2.82 -10.31 -0.67
C ILE A 59 1.48 -10.93 -1.08
N ASN A 60 1.00 -10.52 -2.25
CA ASN A 60 -0.16 -11.12 -2.89
C ASN A 60 0.26 -12.12 -4.00
N THR A 61 -0.72 -12.69 -4.68
CA THR A 61 -0.50 -13.68 -5.74
C THR A 61 -0.05 -13.09 -7.08
N LEU A 62 0.19 -11.78 -7.18
CA LEU A 62 0.65 -11.14 -8.40
C LEU A 62 2.12 -11.49 -8.64
N ILE A 63 2.41 -12.24 -9.70
CA ILE A 63 3.78 -12.62 -10.07
C ILE A 63 4.37 -11.61 -11.03
N THR A 64 3.63 -11.31 -12.09
CA THR A 64 4.07 -10.38 -13.14
C THR A 64 3.13 -9.18 -13.18
N PRO A 65 3.60 -7.97 -12.78
CA PRO A 65 2.83 -6.75 -12.97
C PRO A 65 2.56 -6.49 -14.47
N ALA A 66 1.46 -5.81 -14.78
CA ALA A 66 1.21 -5.31 -16.13
C ALA A 66 2.16 -4.15 -16.47
N ASP A 67 2.26 -3.77 -17.75
CA ASP A 67 3.20 -2.75 -18.23
C ASP A 67 3.04 -1.37 -17.53
N ASN A 68 1.85 -1.08 -17.02
CA ASN A 68 1.53 0.15 -16.27
C ASN A 68 1.54 -0.02 -14.74
N GLN A 69 2.03 -1.14 -14.24
CA GLN A 69 2.07 -1.47 -12.82
C GLN A 69 3.52 -1.63 -12.35
N ASP A 70 3.82 -1.04 -11.21
CA ASP A 70 5.10 -1.23 -10.52
C ASP A 70 5.06 -2.44 -9.57
N ASP A 71 6.21 -2.87 -9.06
CA ASP A 71 6.33 -3.98 -8.10
C ASP A 71 5.57 -3.73 -6.78
N GLY A 72 5.18 -2.50 -6.52
CA GLY A 72 4.34 -2.17 -5.36
C GLY A 72 2.98 -2.85 -5.36
N TRP A 73 2.48 -3.24 -6.54
CA TRP A 73 1.24 -4.01 -6.66
C TRP A 73 1.35 -5.43 -6.09
N LYS A 74 2.55 -5.96 -5.90
CA LYS A 74 2.79 -7.24 -5.23
C LYS A 74 2.59 -7.16 -3.72
N LYS A 75 2.78 -5.98 -3.12
CA LYS A 75 2.68 -5.77 -1.67
C LYS A 75 1.24 -5.52 -1.24
N ILE A 76 0.78 -6.30 -0.27
CA ILE A 76 -0.61 -6.22 0.24
C ILE A 76 -0.91 -4.81 0.77
N ARG A 77 -0.02 -4.22 1.55
CA ARG A 77 -0.20 -2.88 2.11
C ARG A 77 -0.40 -1.83 1.02
N ARG A 78 0.51 -1.76 0.04
CA ARG A 78 0.47 -0.76 -1.03
C ARG A 78 -0.77 -0.93 -1.90
N THR A 79 -1.09 -2.16 -2.28
CA THR A 79 -2.31 -2.48 -3.04
C THR A 79 -3.58 -2.02 -2.31
N LYS A 80 -3.68 -2.25 -1.00
CA LYS A 80 -4.83 -1.81 -0.21
C LYS A 80 -4.91 -0.29 -0.10
N THR A 81 -3.79 0.39 0.11
CA THR A 81 -3.74 1.86 0.12
C THR A 81 -4.23 2.44 -1.20
N ARG A 82 -3.82 1.87 -2.33
CA ARG A 82 -4.25 2.28 -3.67
C ARG A 82 -5.76 2.09 -3.86
N TYR A 83 -6.30 0.93 -3.51
CA TYR A 83 -7.74 0.68 -3.59
C TYR A 83 -8.56 1.57 -2.63
N GLU A 84 -8.05 1.84 -1.45
CA GLU A 84 -8.69 2.76 -0.52
C GLU A 84 -8.74 4.19 -1.07
N LEU A 85 -7.65 4.67 -1.67
CA LEU A 85 -7.61 5.96 -2.35
C LEU A 85 -8.64 6.03 -3.47
N ILE A 86 -8.63 5.06 -4.38
CA ILE A 86 -9.58 5.01 -5.50
C ILE A 86 -11.02 5.04 -4.98
N ARG A 87 -11.35 4.24 -3.97
CA ARG A 87 -12.68 4.23 -3.37
C ARG A 87 -13.07 5.58 -2.78
N ARG A 88 -12.16 6.24 -2.02
CA ARG A 88 -12.44 7.55 -1.42
C ARG A 88 -12.62 8.62 -2.50
N MET A 89 -11.78 8.60 -3.55
CA MET A 89 -11.87 9.52 -4.69
C MET A 89 -13.19 9.34 -5.42
N ASN A 90 -13.60 8.11 -5.73
CA ASN A 90 -14.86 7.83 -6.41
C ASN A 90 -16.06 8.32 -5.59
N VAL A 91 -16.12 8.04 -4.30
CA VAL A 91 -17.19 8.53 -3.43
C VAL A 91 -17.26 10.06 -3.42
N THR A 92 -16.11 10.73 -3.40
CA THR A 92 -16.08 12.20 -3.45
C THR A 92 -16.54 12.72 -4.81
N SER A 93 -16.09 12.09 -5.90
CA SER A 93 -16.51 12.43 -7.26
C SER A 93 -18.01 12.25 -7.45
N ASP A 94 -18.59 11.12 -7.00
CA ASP A 94 -20.04 10.84 -7.09
C ASP A 94 -20.87 11.90 -6.38
N ASN A 95 -20.35 12.45 -5.27
CA ASN A 95 -21.03 13.52 -4.54
C ASN A 95 -20.99 14.87 -5.27
N LEU A 96 -20.10 15.06 -6.23
CA LEU A 96 -19.93 16.31 -6.99
C LEU A 96 -20.63 16.27 -8.36
N VAL A 97 -20.81 15.07 -8.93
CA VAL A 97 -21.47 14.90 -10.23
C VAL A 97 -22.86 15.52 -10.24
N GLY A 98 -23.12 16.35 -11.23
CA GLY A 98 -24.39 17.05 -11.41
C GLY A 98 -24.66 18.19 -10.43
N LYS A 99 -23.71 18.56 -9.58
CA LYS A 99 -23.83 19.65 -8.60
C LYS A 99 -22.85 20.79 -8.83
N VAL A 100 -21.89 20.60 -9.70
CA VAL A 100 -20.83 21.56 -10.00
C VAL A 100 -20.84 21.84 -11.50
N ASP A 101 -20.80 23.12 -11.85
CA ASP A 101 -20.76 23.54 -13.25
C ASP A 101 -19.40 23.22 -13.88
N ASN A 102 -19.37 22.91 -15.19
CA ASN A 102 -18.14 22.65 -15.91
C ASN A 102 -17.47 23.95 -16.38
N ASP A 103 -17.24 24.86 -15.46
CA ASP A 103 -16.46 26.07 -15.65
C ASP A 103 -15.12 26.00 -14.89
N LYS A 104 -14.31 27.03 -15.01
CA LYS A 104 -13.00 27.10 -14.32
C LYS A 104 -13.13 27.00 -12.80
N ASN A 105 -14.16 27.62 -12.20
CA ASN A 105 -14.38 27.62 -10.77
C ASN A 105 -14.90 26.26 -10.27
N GLY A 106 -15.80 25.65 -11.04
CA GLY A 106 -16.30 24.32 -10.74
C GLY A 106 -15.22 23.26 -10.81
N ARG A 107 -14.38 23.25 -11.84
CA ARG A 107 -13.25 22.34 -11.92
C ARG A 107 -12.25 22.56 -10.79
N ALA A 108 -11.96 23.81 -10.41
CA ALA A 108 -11.13 24.11 -9.24
C ALA A 108 -11.75 23.58 -7.94
N THR A 109 -13.07 23.62 -7.81
CA THR A 109 -13.79 23.05 -6.67
C THR A 109 -13.60 21.52 -6.63
N VAL A 110 -13.76 20.83 -7.76
CA VAL A 110 -13.52 19.36 -7.85
C VAL A 110 -12.10 19.03 -7.45
N ILE A 111 -11.10 19.73 -8.00
CA ILE A 111 -9.69 19.55 -7.64
C ILE A 111 -9.47 19.73 -6.14
N SER A 112 -10.03 20.79 -5.56
CA SER A 112 -9.89 21.06 -4.12
C SER A 112 -10.46 19.94 -3.25
N GLN A 113 -11.63 19.41 -3.59
CA GLN A 113 -12.27 18.31 -2.86
C GLN A 113 -11.48 17.00 -2.99
N LEU A 114 -11.04 16.66 -4.18
CA LEU A 114 -10.21 15.47 -4.40
C LEU A 114 -8.84 15.62 -3.72
N GLN A 115 -8.23 16.80 -3.80
CA GLN A 115 -6.97 17.10 -3.10
C GLN A 115 -7.10 16.95 -1.58
N ALA A 116 -8.25 17.35 -1.00
CA ALA A 116 -8.52 17.18 0.42
C ALA A 116 -8.53 15.68 0.83
N VAL A 117 -9.09 14.82 -0.02
CA VAL A 117 -9.03 13.35 0.19
C VAL A 117 -7.58 12.86 0.19
N GLY A 118 -6.79 13.29 -0.80
CA GLY A 118 -5.37 12.95 -0.87
C GLY A 118 -4.59 13.40 0.38
N ASN A 119 -4.79 14.65 0.78
CA ASN A 119 -4.15 15.24 1.97
C ASN A 119 -4.54 14.50 3.27
N SER A 120 -5.80 14.06 3.39
CA SER A 120 -6.25 13.23 4.52
C SER A 120 -5.45 11.94 4.60
N MET A 121 -5.27 11.24 3.47
CA MET A 121 -4.51 9.98 3.43
C MET A 121 -3.00 10.19 3.66
N VAL A 122 -2.44 11.35 3.28
CA VAL A 122 -1.07 11.73 3.64
C VAL A 122 -0.96 11.93 5.15
N SER A 123 -1.89 12.65 5.76
CA SER A 123 -1.94 12.87 7.22
C SER A 123 -2.13 11.57 8.01
N GLU A 124 -2.88 10.61 7.46
CA GLU A 124 -3.04 9.26 8.01
C GLU A 124 -1.75 8.40 7.87
N GLY A 125 -0.72 8.89 7.18
CA GLY A 125 0.55 8.17 6.98
C GLY A 125 0.49 7.05 5.94
N LYS A 126 -0.53 7.04 5.09
CA LYS A 126 -0.74 6.03 4.03
C LYS A 126 -0.04 6.41 2.73
N LEU A 127 0.02 7.71 2.45
CA LEU A 127 0.68 8.28 1.28
C LEU A 127 1.85 9.17 1.69
N THR A 128 2.80 9.34 0.80
CA THR A 128 3.87 10.35 0.91
C THR A 128 3.41 11.65 0.29
N SER A 129 2.76 11.59 -0.86
CA SER A 129 2.19 12.76 -1.55
C SER A 129 0.99 12.35 -2.40
N CYS A 130 0.12 13.31 -2.65
CA CYS A 130 -0.98 13.22 -3.60
C CYS A 130 -1.17 14.59 -4.25
N THR A 131 -1.26 14.64 -5.57
CA THR A 131 -1.49 15.86 -6.34
C THR A 131 -2.61 15.61 -7.35
N VAL A 132 -3.58 16.49 -7.39
CA VAL A 132 -4.71 16.44 -8.33
C VAL A 132 -4.63 17.63 -9.26
N THR A 133 -4.69 17.38 -10.57
CA THR A 133 -4.66 18.40 -11.61
C THR A 133 -5.71 18.12 -12.67
N GLU A 134 -6.06 19.12 -13.51
CA GLU A 134 -6.76 18.83 -14.74
C GLU A 134 -5.86 18.01 -15.66
N SER A 135 -6.44 17.12 -16.45
CA SER A 135 -5.69 16.30 -17.40
C SER A 135 -4.98 17.18 -18.44
N SER A 136 -3.71 16.88 -18.71
CA SER A 136 -2.96 17.50 -19.79
C SER A 136 -3.26 16.90 -21.16
N VAL A 137 -3.88 15.72 -21.20
CA VAL A 137 -4.17 14.98 -22.44
C VAL A 137 -5.58 15.25 -22.94
N TYR A 138 -6.54 15.38 -22.03
CA TYR A 138 -7.95 15.59 -22.36
C TYR A 138 -8.44 16.94 -21.84
N THR A 139 -8.93 17.77 -22.76
CA THR A 139 -9.50 19.09 -22.42
C THR A 139 -10.98 18.92 -22.04
N ALA A 140 -11.42 19.67 -21.01
CA ALA A 140 -12.82 19.70 -20.64
C ALA A 140 -13.70 20.19 -21.80
N ASP A 141 -14.77 19.46 -22.08
CA ASP A 141 -15.72 19.76 -23.16
C ASP A 141 -17.15 19.42 -22.73
N GLY A 142 -18.08 20.31 -23.00
CA GLY A 142 -19.48 20.14 -22.69
C GLY A 142 -19.73 19.88 -21.20
N ASP A 143 -20.26 18.72 -20.88
CA ASP A 143 -20.55 18.24 -19.52
C ASP A 143 -19.43 17.37 -18.92
N SER A 144 -18.32 17.24 -19.62
CA SER A 144 -17.24 16.30 -19.30
C SER A 144 -15.95 17.03 -18.93
N ALA A 145 -15.30 16.57 -17.87
CA ALA A 145 -13.99 17.04 -17.43
C ALA A 145 -13.12 15.87 -16.97
N TRP A 146 -11.82 15.97 -17.21
CA TRP A 146 -10.84 14.91 -16.89
C TRP A 146 -9.81 15.43 -15.90
N PHE A 147 -9.56 14.62 -14.88
CA PHE A 147 -8.59 14.93 -13.82
C PHE A 147 -7.54 13.84 -13.74
N GLU A 148 -6.31 14.25 -13.47
CA GLU A 148 -5.17 13.37 -13.26
C GLU A 148 -4.76 13.40 -11.79
N ILE A 149 -4.59 12.22 -11.20
CA ILE A 149 -4.25 12.05 -9.79
C ILE A 149 -2.89 11.36 -9.71
N SER A 150 -1.87 12.15 -9.36
CA SER A 150 -0.50 11.66 -9.16
C SER A 150 -0.26 11.36 -7.68
N VAL A 151 0.18 10.14 -7.37
CA VAL A 151 0.28 9.64 -6.00
C VAL A 151 1.60 8.94 -5.76
N ILE A 152 2.20 9.18 -4.60
CA ILE A 152 3.31 8.39 -4.07
C ILE A 152 2.82 7.70 -2.81
N ASP A 153 2.63 6.40 -2.88
CA ASP A 153 2.25 5.58 -1.74
C ASP A 153 3.44 5.34 -0.79
N LYS A 154 3.14 5.12 0.49
CA LYS A 154 4.15 4.89 1.53
C LYS A 154 4.33 3.40 1.74
N ASP A 155 5.59 2.96 1.76
CA ASP A 155 5.94 1.57 2.06
C ASP A 155 6.44 1.40 3.49
N SER A 156 6.44 0.15 3.98
CA SER A 156 7.02 -0.22 5.27
C SER A 156 8.47 -0.60 5.12
N MET A 157 9.27 -0.37 6.16
CA MET A 157 10.59 -0.98 6.27
C MET A 157 10.40 -2.45 6.65
N GLU A 158 10.63 -3.36 5.70
CA GLU A 158 10.44 -4.82 5.89
C GLU A 158 11.76 -5.56 6.12
N HIS A 159 12.90 -4.95 5.74
CA HIS A 159 14.22 -5.52 5.93
C HIS A 159 15.11 -4.57 6.73
N ILE A 160 15.62 -5.04 7.87
CA ILE A 160 16.53 -4.30 8.74
C ILE A 160 17.83 -5.08 8.85
N TYR A 161 18.91 -4.46 8.39
CA TYR A 161 20.25 -5.06 8.46
C TYR A 161 21.05 -4.40 9.60
N LEU A 162 21.51 -5.20 10.56
CA LEU A 162 22.25 -4.73 11.72
C LEU A 162 23.70 -5.21 11.62
N THR A 163 24.65 -4.27 11.73
CA THR A 163 26.08 -4.58 11.81
C THR A 163 26.59 -4.21 13.20
N TYR A 164 27.07 -5.21 13.93
CA TYR A 164 27.63 -5.04 15.26
C TYR A 164 29.16 -4.99 15.19
N LYS A 165 29.76 -3.94 15.78
CA LYS A 165 31.22 -3.82 15.96
C LYS A 165 31.53 -3.86 17.46
N PHE A 166 32.13 -4.93 17.91
CA PHE A 166 32.59 -5.06 19.30
C PHE A 166 34.06 -4.63 19.39
N GLN A 167 34.34 -3.72 20.32
CA GLN A 167 35.70 -3.28 20.59
C GLN A 167 36.01 -3.60 22.06
N PHE A 168 37.18 -4.19 22.27
CA PHE A 168 37.72 -4.37 23.63
C PHE A 168 38.53 -3.14 24.02
N SER A 169 38.25 -2.59 25.18
CA SER A 169 39.10 -1.54 25.75
C SER A 169 40.41 -2.19 26.21
N THR A 170 41.49 -1.90 25.51
CA THR A 170 42.86 -2.20 25.99
C THR A 170 43.30 -1.09 26.89
N ASN A 171 42.81 -1.07 28.16
CA ASN A 171 43.44 -0.29 29.20
C ASN A 171 44.66 -1.08 29.68
N ALA A 172 45.83 -0.72 29.17
CA ALA A 172 47.11 -1.02 29.77
C ALA A 172 47.45 0.08 30.76
#